data_d5e74ee918034f0f3f36e652aa7da172
#
_entry.id   d5e74ee918034f0f3f36e652aa7da172
#
_cell.length_a   1.000
_cell.length_b   1.000
_cell.length_c   1.000
_cell.angle_alpha   90.00
_cell.angle_beta   90.00
_cell.angle_gamma   90.00
#
_symmetry.space_group_name_H-M   'P 1'
#
loop_
_entity.id
_entity.type
_entity.pdbx_description
1 polymer ?
#
loop_
_entity_poly.entity_id
_entity_poly.type
_entity_poly.pdbx_seq_one_letter_code
_entity_poly.pdbx_strand_id
1 'polypeptide(L)'
;MAAKAKELKDKGQTNREIGHEMHLGQPTIDWLLAKQASGNFDEAPPPDVKVGWRTIGVSGSRIQAIAEIMADVILEEQDNLGFELDMVAGVTNNGVPLATMVSDLLSVDFGMIRPSREGTQINYASNYAGLKGKNIVLIDDVVSSGSTAEEVIEFVRAREGVPVLAMVLINKKADNKIDDVPLRALIRARPVRT
;
A
#
# COMPACT_ATOMS: atom_id res chain seq x y z
N MET A 1 9.29 2.75 -19.69
CA MET A 1 9.20 3.11 -18.26
C MET A 1 9.67 4.55 -18.03
N ALA A 2 10.87 4.93 -18.44
CA ALA A 2 11.37 6.31 -18.25
C ALA A 2 10.43 7.39 -18.81
N ALA A 3 9.90 7.21 -20.03
CA ALA A 3 8.93 8.13 -20.61
C ALA A 3 7.65 8.29 -19.76
N LYS A 4 7.14 7.19 -19.16
CA LYS A 4 5.98 7.25 -18.26
C LYS A 4 6.30 7.96 -16.96
N ALA A 5 7.45 7.69 -16.35
CA ALA A 5 7.91 8.39 -15.15
C ALA A 5 8.03 9.89 -15.41
N LYS A 6 8.59 10.28 -16.57
CA LYS A 6 8.66 11.69 -16.98
C LYS A 6 7.28 12.31 -17.17
N GLU A 7 6.35 11.63 -17.87
CA GLU A 7 4.97 12.12 -18.05
C GLU A 7 4.29 12.42 -16.71
N LEU A 8 4.46 11.53 -15.72
CA LEU A 8 3.90 11.73 -14.38
C LEU A 8 4.58 12.89 -13.65
N LYS A 9 5.92 13.01 -13.81
CA LYS A 9 6.67 14.15 -13.26
C LYS A 9 6.24 15.48 -13.85
N ASP A 10 6.03 15.53 -15.17
CA ASP A 10 5.56 16.72 -15.89
C ASP A 10 4.11 17.12 -15.47
N LYS A 11 3.33 16.16 -14.94
CA LYS A 11 2.02 16.40 -14.31
C LYS A 11 2.09 16.88 -12.86
N GLY A 12 3.30 17.12 -12.33
CA GLY A 12 3.53 17.63 -10.98
C GLY A 12 3.60 16.55 -9.89
N GLN A 13 3.64 15.27 -10.25
CA GLN A 13 3.79 14.22 -9.24
C GLN A 13 5.20 14.18 -8.66
N THR A 14 5.30 13.90 -7.36
CA THR A 14 6.56 13.62 -6.68
C THR A 14 7.13 12.28 -7.11
N ASN A 15 8.43 12.07 -6.93
CA ASN A 15 9.08 10.78 -7.23
C ASN A 15 8.47 9.63 -6.41
N ARG A 16 8.00 9.92 -5.20
CA ARG A 16 7.30 8.97 -4.33
C ARG A 16 5.93 8.55 -4.91
N GLU A 17 5.13 9.52 -5.35
CA GLU A 17 3.83 9.25 -5.99
C GLU A 17 3.99 8.46 -7.29
N ILE A 18 4.99 8.82 -8.10
CA ILE A 18 5.35 8.08 -9.32
C ILE A 18 5.73 6.64 -8.97
N GLY A 19 6.52 6.45 -7.91
CA GLY A 19 6.89 5.13 -7.41
C GLY A 19 5.68 4.29 -7.00
N HIS A 20 4.75 4.88 -6.29
CA HIS A 20 3.50 4.24 -5.89
C HIS A 20 2.64 3.87 -7.11
N GLU A 21 2.42 4.80 -8.05
CA GLU A 21 1.62 4.55 -9.26
C GLU A 21 2.26 3.51 -10.19
N MET A 22 3.58 3.49 -10.29
CA MET A 22 4.32 2.57 -11.16
C MET A 22 4.68 1.24 -10.47
N HIS A 23 4.41 1.10 -9.17
CA HIS A 23 4.83 -0.02 -8.31
C HIS A 23 6.35 -0.27 -8.35
N LEU A 24 7.12 0.82 -8.36
CA LEU A 24 8.58 0.84 -8.36
C LEU A 24 9.12 1.52 -7.10
N GLY A 25 10.28 1.08 -6.65
CA GLY A 25 10.99 1.71 -5.54
C GLY A 25 11.50 3.11 -5.90
N GLN A 26 11.63 3.98 -4.90
CA GLN A 26 12.16 5.34 -5.05
C GLN A 26 13.50 5.37 -5.83
N PRO A 27 14.51 4.54 -5.51
CA PRO A 27 15.76 4.54 -6.25
C PRO A 27 15.60 4.26 -7.75
N THR A 28 14.63 3.40 -8.11
CA THR A 28 14.35 3.08 -9.51
C THR A 28 13.70 4.26 -10.23
N ILE A 29 12.82 5.00 -9.57
CA ILE A 29 12.21 6.22 -10.13
C ILE A 29 13.26 7.30 -10.33
N ASP A 30 14.12 7.54 -9.34
CA ASP A 30 15.20 8.52 -9.40
C ASP A 30 16.14 8.21 -10.57
N TRP A 31 16.52 6.94 -10.72
CA TRP A 31 17.32 6.45 -11.82
C TRP A 31 16.62 6.64 -13.19
N LEU A 32 15.32 6.30 -13.31
CA LEU A 32 14.56 6.48 -14.55
C LEU A 32 14.49 7.95 -14.99
N LEU A 33 14.27 8.86 -14.04
CA LEU A 33 14.16 10.30 -14.30
C LEU A 33 15.54 10.90 -14.66
N ALA A 34 16.58 10.54 -13.94
CA ALA A 34 17.96 10.98 -14.24
C ALA A 34 18.40 10.55 -15.63
N LYS A 35 18.14 9.30 -16.00
CA LYS A 35 18.44 8.80 -17.35
C LYS A 35 17.62 9.46 -18.45
N GLN A 36 16.38 9.77 -18.19
CA GLN A 36 15.55 10.50 -19.16
C GLN A 36 16.09 11.93 -19.39
N ALA A 37 16.69 12.54 -18.37
CA ALA A 37 17.28 13.88 -18.46
C ALA A 37 18.67 13.87 -19.15
N SER A 38 19.51 12.87 -18.86
CA SER A 38 20.90 12.81 -19.36
C SER A 38 21.05 12.13 -20.71
N GLY A 39 20.09 11.32 -21.11
CA GLY A 39 20.20 10.47 -22.33
C GLY A 39 21.23 9.34 -22.23
N ASN A 40 21.93 9.21 -21.09
CA ASN A 40 22.97 8.21 -20.88
C ASN A 40 22.42 6.99 -20.11
N PHE A 41 22.69 5.78 -20.60
CA PHE A 41 22.19 4.51 -20.09
C PHE A 41 23.29 3.55 -19.62
N ASP A 42 24.48 4.05 -19.30
CA ASP A 42 25.66 3.21 -18.99
C ASP A 42 25.58 2.54 -17.61
N GLU A 43 24.79 3.08 -16.67
CA GLU A 43 24.58 2.43 -15.37
C GLU A 43 23.38 1.49 -15.38
N ALA A 44 23.57 0.29 -14.81
CA ALA A 44 22.48 -0.66 -14.61
C ALA A 44 21.41 -0.07 -13.65
N PRO A 45 20.13 -0.40 -13.85
CA PRO A 45 19.08 0.02 -12.93
C PRO A 45 19.30 -0.58 -11.54
N PRO A 46 18.90 0.10 -10.46
CA PRO A 46 18.87 -0.52 -9.15
C PRO A 46 17.98 -1.77 -9.17
N PRO A 47 18.30 -2.80 -8.38
CA PRO A 47 17.51 -4.01 -8.30
C PRO A 47 16.09 -3.70 -7.85
N ASP A 48 15.11 -3.99 -8.68
CA ASP A 48 13.69 -3.78 -8.36
C ASP A 48 12.83 -4.78 -9.13
N VAL A 49 11.62 -5.03 -8.65
CA VAL A 49 10.61 -5.87 -9.30
C VAL A 49 9.41 -5.03 -9.64
N LYS A 50 9.14 -4.87 -10.93
CA LYS A 50 7.89 -4.27 -11.38
C LYS A 50 6.76 -5.29 -11.23
N VAL A 51 5.76 -4.94 -10.45
CA VAL A 51 4.55 -5.73 -10.28
C VAL A 51 3.36 -5.06 -10.95
N GLY A 52 2.38 -5.82 -11.35
CA GLY A 52 1.14 -5.33 -11.91
C GLY A 52 0.02 -6.33 -11.69
N TRP A 53 -1.10 -5.85 -11.23
CA TRP A 53 -2.29 -6.66 -10.92
C TRP A 53 -3.54 -6.22 -11.68
N ARG A 54 -3.36 -5.52 -12.81
CA ARG A 54 -4.46 -5.01 -13.65
C ARG A 54 -5.46 -6.10 -14.02
N THR A 55 -5.01 -7.34 -14.28
CA THR A 55 -5.90 -8.47 -14.58
C THR A 55 -6.93 -8.72 -13.47
N ILE A 56 -6.56 -8.47 -12.22
CA ILE A 56 -7.47 -8.54 -11.06
C ILE A 56 -8.31 -7.25 -10.99
N GLY A 57 -7.66 -6.11 -11.01
CA GLY A 57 -8.28 -4.81 -10.73
C GLY A 57 -9.34 -4.33 -11.73
N VAL A 58 -9.42 -4.93 -12.92
CA VAL A 58 -10.45 -4.61 -13.93
C VAL A 58 -11.79 -5.34 -13.71
N SER A 59 -11.90 -6.21 -12.70
CA SER A 59 -13.10 -7.02 -12.46
C SER A 59 -13.46 -7.03 -10.98
N GLY A 60 -14.66 -6.56 -10.64
CA GLY A 60 -15.16 -6.59 -9.26
C GLY A 60 -15.19 -7.98 -8.65
N SER A 61 -15.58 -9.01 -9.43
CA SER A 61 -15.58 -10.40 -8.95
C SER A 61 -14.17 -10.93 -8.65
N ARG A 62 -13.14 -10.48 -9.36
CA ARG A 62 -11.75 -10.85 -9.07
C ARG A 62 -11.21 -10.11 -7.85
N ILE A 63 -11.60 -8.84 -7.69
CA ILE A 63 -11.28 -8.07 -6.47
C ILE A 63 -11.93 -8.75 -5.26
N GLN A 64 -13.18 -9.17 -5.36
CA GLN A 64 -13.87 -9.91 -4.31
C GLN A 64 -13.16 -11.21 -3.97
N ALA A 65 -12.80 -12.04 -4.94
CA ALA A 65 -12.07 -13.29 -4.69
C ALA A 65 -10.72 -13.07 -3.96
N ILE A 66 -10.01 -12.00 -4.29
CA ILE A 66 -8.79 -11.61 -3.56
C ILE A 66 -9.12 -11.14 -2.15
N ALA A 67 -10.19 -10.38 -1.98
CA ALA A 67 -10.63 -9.89 -0.67
C ALA A 67 -11.07 -11.05 0.26
N GLU A 68 -11.67 -12.10 -0.28
CA GLU A 68 -12.01 -13.32 0.46
C GLU A 68 -10.76 -14.00 1.03
N ILE A 69 -9.69 -14.13 0.24
CA ILE A 69 -8.41 -14.67 0.72
C ILE A 69 -7.77 -13.72 1.76
N MET A 70 -7.83 -12.41 1.53
CA MET A 70 -7.31 -11.43 2.52
C MET A 70 -8.07 -11.51 3.83
N ALA A 71 -9.40 -11.64 3.79
CA ALA A 71 -10.23 -11.77 4.99
C ALA A 71 -9.89 -13.04 5.78
N ASP A 72 -9.69 -14.17 5.12
CA ASP A 72 -9.27 -15.42 5.74
C ASP A 72 -7.91 -15.27 6.46
N VAL A 73 -6.92 -14.67 5.80
CA VAL A 73 -5.61 -14.39 6.41
C VAL A 73 -5.72 -13.42 7.59
N ILE A 74 -6.61 -12.41 7.52
CA ILE A 74 -6.81 -11.47 8.63
C ILE A 74 -7.41 -12.18 9.85
N LEU A 75 -8.37 -13.08 9.65
CA LEU A 75 -8.93 -13.87 10.74
C LEU A 75 -7.89 -14.81 11.37
N GLU A 76 -7.06 -15.47 10.56
CA GLU A 76 -5.93 -16.26 11.07
C GLU A 76 -4.97 -15.42 11.91
N GLU A 77 -4.62 -14.20 11.46
CA GLU A 77 -3.73 -13.31 12.20
C GLU A 77 -4.39 -12.72 13.45
N GLN A 78 -5.70 -12.49 13.43
CA GLN A 78 -6.46 -12.09 14.61
C GLN A 78 -6.32 -13.13 15.72
N ASP A 79 -6.46 -14.40 15.40
CA ASP A 79 -6.31 -15.49 16.34
C ASP A 79 -4.85 -15.64 16.82
N ASN A 80 -3.89 -15.56 15.91
CA ASN A 80 -2.46 -15.71 16.20
C ASN A 80 -1.89 -14.58 17.06
N LEU A 81 -2.34 -13.34 16.85
CA LEU A 81 -1.83 -12.13 17.53
C LEU A 81 -2.71 -11.70 18.70
N GLY A 82 -3.91 -12.25 18.84
CA GLY A 82 -4.81 -12.02 19.97
C GLY A 82 -5.40 -10.60 20.00
N PHE A 83 -5.80 -10.05 18.83
CA PHE A 83 -6.51 -8.78 18.78
C PHE A 83 -7.97 -8.98 18.34
N GLU A 84 -8.85 -8.08 18.73
CA GLU A 84 -10.20 -7.97 18.15
C GLU A 84 -10.17 -6.92 17.03
N LEU A 85 -10.75 -7.23 15.87
CA LEU A 85 -10.81 -6.33 14.74
C LEU A 85 -12.07 -5.45 14.81
N ASP A 86 -11.89 -4.14 14.88
CA ASP A 86 -12.99 -3.18 14.87
C ASP A 86 -13.21 -2.54 13.48
N MET A 87 -12.15 -2.46 12.68
CA MET A 87 -12.19 -1.66 11.48
C MET A 87 -11.14 -2.08 10.45
N VAL A 88 -11.50 -1.97 9.20
CA VAL A 88 -10.58 -2.05 8.06
C VAL A 88 -10.44 -0.68 7.40
N ALA A 89 -9.23 -0.23 7.17
CA ALA A 89 -8.95 1.04 6.50
C ALA A 89 -8.16 0.83 5.20
N GLY A 90 -8.76 1.25 4.08
CA GLY A 90 -8.11 1.23 2.77
C GLY A 90 -7.20 2.44 2.55
N VAL A 91 -5.97 2.19 2.13
CA VAL A 91 -5.03 3.24 1.72
C VAL A 91 -5.33 3.60 0.25
N THR A 92 -5.54 4.89 -0.04
CA THR A 92 -5.92 5.29 -1.39
C THR A 92 -4.73 5.28 -2.35
N ASN A 93 -5.00 4.91 -3.61
CA ASN A 93 -6.27 4.65 -4.28
C ASN A 93 -6.60 3.15 -4.33
N ASN A 94 -5.60 2.30 -4.38
CA ASN A 94 -5.71 0.90 -4.77
C ASN A 94 -6.15 -0.02 -3.62
N GLY A 95 -5.84 0.34 -2.38
CA GLY A 95 -6.27 -0.40 -1.20
C GLY A 95 -7.77 -0.29 -0.92
N VAL A 96 -8.41 0.81 -1.34
CA VAL A 96 -9.83 1.07 -1.04
C VAL A 96 -10.78 0.00 -1.57
N PRO A 97 -10.72 -0.43 -2.84
CA PRO A 97 -11.62 -1.48 -3.33
C PRO A 97 -11.48 -2.81 -2.57
N LEU A 98 -10.25 -3.18 -2.23
CA LEU A 98 -9.97 -4.38 -1.44
C LEU A 98 -10.53 -4.24 -0.01
N ALA A 99 -10.22 -3.13 0.64
CA ALA A 99 -10.67 -2.85 2.01
C ALA A 99 -12.20 -2.79 2.14
N THR A 100 -12.89 -2.24 1.14
CA THR A 100 -14.36 -2.21 1.12
C THR A 100 -14.94 -3.62 1.10
N MET A 101 -14.40 -4.51 0.26
CA MET A 101 -14.86 -5.90 0.21
C MET A 101 -14.50 -6.67 1.49
N VAL A 102 -13.31 -6.47 2.03
CA VAL A 102 -12.89 -7.12 3.29
C VAL A 102 -13.77 -6.66 4.46
N SER A 103 -14.09 -5.37 4.55
CA SER A 103 -14.96 -4.87 5.64
C SER A 103 -16.38 -5.46 5.56
N ASP A 104 -16.93 -5.65 4.37
CA ASP A 104 -18.20 -6.32 4.14
C ASP A 104 -18.13 -7.80 4.58
N LEU A 105 -17.10 -8.53 4.14
CA LEU A 105 -16.90 -9.93 4.47
C LEU A 105 -16.74 -10.19 5.97
N LEU A 106 -16.03 -9.31 6.67
CA LEU A 106 -15.76 -9.42 8.10
C LEU A 106 -16.82 -8.72 8.97
N SER A 107 -17.78 -8.01 8.35
CA SER A 107 -18.85 -7.24 9.03
C SER A 107 -18.29 -6.23 10.04
N VAL A 108 -17.19 -5.54 9.68
CA VAL A 108 -16.52 -4.52 10.49
C VAL A 108 -16.60 -3.15 9.84
N ASP A 109 -16.31 -2.11 10.61
CA ASP A 109 -16.29 -0.74 10.10
C ASP A 109 -15.29 -0.53 8.96
N PHE A 110 -15.63 0.38 8.05
CA PHE A 110 -14.77 0.76 6.93
C PHE A 110 -14.26 2.20 7.06
N GLY A 111 -13.01 2.41 6.69
CA GLY A 111 -12.40 3.73 6.57
C GLY A 111 -11.50 3.87 5.35
N MET A 112 -11.24 5.12 4.97
CA MET A 112 -10.39 5.45 3.86
C MET A 112 -9.34 6.50 4.27
N ILE A 113 -8.06 6.14 4.15
CA ILE A 113 -6.95 7.02 4.45
C ILE A 113 -6.23 7.39 3.16
N ARG A 114 -6.08 8.69 2.93
CA ARG A 114 -5.32 9.21 1.81
C ARG A 114 -3.96 9.71 2.31
N PRO A 115 -2.85 9.05 1.92
CA PRO A 115 -1.51 9.51 2.27
C PRO A 115 -1.25 10.94 1.84
N SER A 116 -0.28 11.58 2.47
CA SER A 116 0.11 12.95 2.11
C SER A 116 0.63 13.03 0.67
N ARG A 117 0.35 14.15 0.03
CA ARG A 117 0.95 14.56 -1.24
C ARG A 117 1.72 15.85 -1.02
N GLU A 118 2.63 16.20 -1.92
CA GLU A 118 3.40 17.43 -1.81
C GLU A 118 2.49 18.64 -1.53
N GLY A 119 2.75 19.32 -0.40
CA GLY A 119 1.94 20.46 0.06
C GLY A 119 0.59 20.11 0.72
N THR A 120 0.25 18.84 0.92
CA THR A 120 -0.97 18.42 1.60
C THR A 120 -0.68 17.50 2.79
N GLN A 121 -1.53 17.54 3.79
CA GLN A 121 -1.49 16.59 4.92
C GLN A 121 -2.25 15.30 4.56
N ILE A 122 -1.98 14.23 5.31
CA ILE A 122 -2.83 13.04 5.27
C ILE A 122 -4.28 13.45 5.50
N ASN A 123 -5.17 12.91 4.67
CA ASN A 123 -6.59 13.16 4.79
C ASN A 123 -7.33 11.88 5.14
N TYR A 124 -8.25 12.01 6.09
CA TYR A 124 -9.22 11.00 6.47
C TYR A 124 -10.62 11.50 6.15
N ALA A 125 -11.36 10.73 5.37
CA ALA A 125 -12.68 11.17 4.94
C ALA A 125 -13.70 11.01 6.07
N SER A 126 -14.31 12.13 6.49
CA SER A 126 -15.21 12.22 7.66
C SER A 126 -16.53 11.45 7.55
N ASN A 127 -16.88 10.98 6.35
CA ASN A 127 -18.10 10.20 6.12
C ASN A 127 -17.95 8.71 6.51
N TYR A 128 -16.74 8.30 6.89
CA TYR A 128 -16.44 6.93 7.30
C TYR A 128 -16.24 6.83 8.81
N ALA A 129 -16.08 5.60 9.29
CA ALA A 129 -15.96 5.32 10.72
C ALA A 129 -14.73 6.01 11.34
N GLY A 130 -14.86 6.57 12.54
CA GLY A 130 -13.77 7.21 13.28
C GLY A 130 -12.69 6.23 13.69
N LEU A 131 -11.45 6.70 13.84
CA LEU A 131 -10.26 5.86 14.15
C LEU A 131 -10.09 5.60 15.66
N LYS A 132 -10.55 6.55 16.50
CA LYS A 132 -10.25 6.58 17.93
C LYS A 132 -10.71 5.32 18.65
N GLY A 133 -9.77 4.70 19.37
CA GLY A 133 -10.00 3.53 20.21
C GLY A 133 -10.24 2.22 19.47
N LYS A 134 -10.06 2.20 18.14
CA LYS A 134 -10.30 1.02 17.30
C LYS A 134 -9.02 0.29 16.95
N ASN A 135 -9.09 -1.03 16.95
CA ASN A 135 -8.08 -1.91 16.33
C ASN A 135 -8.31 -1.94 14.82
N ILE A 136 -7.32 -1.53 14.06
CA ILE A 136 -7.45 -1.22 12.64
C ILE A 136 -6.50 -2.08 11.82
N VAL A 137 -7.05 -2.82 10.86
CA VAL A 137 -6.27 -3.45 9.78
C VAL A 137 -6.15 -2.47 8.62
N LEU A 138 -4.91 -2.17 8.22
CA LEU A 138 -4.61 -1.33 7.08
C LEU A 138 -4.50 -2.18 5.81
N ILE A 139 -5.21 -1.82 4.74
CA ILE A 139 -5.16 -2.55 3.47
C ILE A 139 -4.63 -1.66 2.35
N ASP A 140 -3.63 -2.18 1.63
CA ASP A 140 -3.11 -1.59 0.39
C ASP A 140 -2.83 -2.68 -0.65
N ASP A 141 -2.50 -2.28 -1.89
CA ASP A 141 -2.14 -3.23 -2.93
C ASP A 141 -0.67 -3.64 -2.88
N VAL A 142 0.26 -2.70 -2.77
CA VAL A 142 1.70 -2.96 -2.86
C VAL A 142 2.49 -2.18 -1.82
N VAL A 143 3.23 -2.88 -0.98
CA VAL A 143 4.27 -2.27 -0.14
C VAL A 143 5.63 -2.46 -0.80
N SER A 144 6.31 -1.36 -1.09
CA SER A 144 7.67 -1.33 -1.66
C SER A 144 8.71 -1.01 -0.59
N SER A 145 8.96 0.26 -0.28
CA SER A 145 9.82 0.69 0.83
C SER A 145 9.13 0.59 2.19
N GLY A 146 7.84 0.79 2.22
CA GLY A 146 7.03 0.88 3.43
C GLY A 146 6.74 2.31 3.89
N SER A 147 7.42 3.32 3.33
CA SER A 147 7.30 4.71 3.80
C SER A 147 5.87 5.27 3.80
N THR A 148 5.04 4.88 2.82
CA THR A 148 3.62 5.27 2.82
C THR A 148 2.85 4.62 3.96
N ALA A 149 3.12 3.35 4.23
CA ALA A 149 2.45 2.63 5.30
C ALA A 149 2.93 3.11 6.69
N GLU A 150 4.22 3.44 6.86
CA GLU A 150 4.75 4.10 8.06
C GLU A 150 4.00 5.40 8.36
N GLU A 151 3.87 6.26 7.37
CA GLU A 151 3.14 7.53 7.50
C GLU A 151 1.65 7.31 7.87
N VAL A 152 1.00 6.30 7.29
CA VAL A 152 -0.39 5.94 7.62
C VAL A 152 -0.51 5.40 9.04
N ILE A 153 0.43 4.57 9.48
CA ILE A 153 0.51 4.05 10.86
C ILE A 153 0.62 5.19 11.87
N GLU A 154 1.56 6.11 11.65
CA GLU A 154 1.74 7.30 12.50
C GLU A 154 0.47 8.15 12.54
N PHE A 155 -0.18 8.35 11.40
CA PHE A 155 -1.43 9.11 11.31
C PHE A 155 -2.57 8.47 12.12
N VAL A 156 -2.71 7.15 12.06
CA VAL A 156 -3.72 6.40 12.83
C VAL A 156 -3.45 6.53 14.33
N ARG A 157 -2.20 6.34 14.75
CA ARG A 157 -1.76 6.48 16.15
C ARG A 157 -1.99 7.89 16.69
N ALA A 158 -1.67 8.91 15.90
CA ALA A 158 -1.90 10.32 16.27
C ALA A 158 -3.40 10.65 16.50
N ARG A 159 -4.30 9.77 16.04
CA ARG A 159 -5.75 9.86 16.24
C ARG A 159 -6.30 8.83 17.21
N GLU A 160 -5.44 8.32 18.08
CA GLU A 160 -5.79 7.34 19.12
C GLU A 160 -6.36 6.02 18.54
N GLY A 161 -6.09 5.70 17.28
CA GLY A 161 -6.34 4.39 16.68
C GLY A 161 -5.16 3.43 16.92
N VAL A 162 -5.44 2.14 16.88
CA VAL A 162 -4.44 1.08 17.09
C VAL A 162 -4.27 0.29 15.78
N PRO A 163 -3.22 0.55 14.98
CA PRO A 163 -2.93 -0.27 13.80
C PRO A 163 -2.41 -1.63 14.26
N VAL A 164 -3.20 -2.69 14.05
CA VAL A 164 -2.88 -4.05 14.54
C VAL A 164 -2.25 -4.93 13.46
N LEU A 165 -2.53 -4.65 12.19
CA LEU A 165 -2.02 -5.40 11.05
C LEU A 165 -2.01 -4.53 9.79
N ALA A 166 -0.98 -4.67 8.96
CA ALA A 166 -0.99 -4.23 7.57
C ALA A 166 -1.14 -5.45 6.65
N MET A 167 -2.19 -5.47 5.82
CA MET A 167 -2.48 -6.53 4.87
C MET A 167 -2.38 -6.00 3.45
N VAL A 168 -1.56 -6.62 2.60
CA VAL A 168 -1.36 -6.16 1.23
C VAL A 168 -1.43 -7.30 0.22
N LEU A 169 -1.72 -6.98 -1.03
CA LEU A 169 -1.66 -7.97 -2.09
C LEU A 169 -0.20 -8.40 -2.35
N ILE A 170 0.72 -7.44 -2.44
CA ILE A 170 2.13 -7.71 -2.77
C ILE A 170 3.07 -6.99 -1.80
N ASN A 171 3.95 -7.74 -1.15
CA ASN A 171 5.06 -7.21 -0.35
C ASN A 171 6.39 -7.33 -1.10
N LYS A 172 7.02 -6.19 -1.39
CA LYS A 172 8.38 -6.09 -1.97
C LYS A 172 9.45 -5.83 -0.90
N LYS A 173 9.03 -5.48 0.34
CA LYS A 173 9.91 -5.20 1.48
C LYS A 173 10.51 -6.51 2.02
N ALA A 174 11.77 -6.49 2.44
CA ALA A 174 12.43 -7.68 3.02
C ALA A 174 11.73 -8.17 4.29
N ASP A 175 11.29 -7.25 5.11
CA ASP A 175 10.67 -7.51 6.39
C ASP A 175 9.17 -7.86 6.28
N ASN A 176 8.64 -8.44 7.36
CA ASN A 176 7.23 -8.75 7.55
C ASN A 176 6.60 -7.83 8.59
N LYS A 177 7.11 -6.64 8.71
CA LYS A 177 6.60 -5.59 9.59
C LYS A 177 6.89 -4.21 9.03
N ILE A 178 6.10 -3.25 9.46
CA ILE A 178 6.27 -1.81 9.24
C ILE A 178 6.28 -1.19 10.62
N ASP A 179 7.42 -0.64 11.05
CA ASP A 179 7.71 -0.38 12.47
C ASP A 179 7.50 -1.65 13.31
N ASP A 180 6.59 -1.60 14.27
CA ASP A 180 6.16 -2.71 15.11
C ASP A 180 4.87 -3.40 14.61
N VAL A 181 4.21 -2.85 13.57
CA VAL A 181 2.98 -3.41 13.00
C VAL A 181 3.30 -4.59 12.09
N PRO A 182 2.73 -5.78 12.33
CA PRO A 182 2.88 -6.93 11.45
C PRO A 182 2.42 -6.62 10.03
N LEU A 183 3.17 -7.12 9.04
CA LEU A 183 2.84 -7.01 7.62
C LEU A 183 2.60 -8.40 7.04
N ARG A 184 1.42 -8.61 6.46
CA ARG A 184 1.08 -9.82 5.70
C ARG A 184 0.81 -9.48 4.25
N ALA A 185 1.12 -10.42 3.39
CA ALA A 185 0.92 -10.27 1.95
C ALA A 185 0.55 -11.59 1.31
N LEU A 186 -0.33 -11.56 0.32
CA LEU A 186 -0.65 -12.75 -0.47
C LEU A 186 0.53 -13.18 -1.36
N ILE A 187 1.32 -12.21 -1.83
CA ILE A 187 2.47 -12.44 -2.71
C ILE A 187 3.69 -11.70 -2.17
N ARG A 188 4.83 -12.38 -2.18
CA ARG A 188 6.14 -11.76 -1.92
C ARG A 188 6.94 -11.64 -3.20
N ALA A 189 7.40 -10.44 -3.51
CA ALA A 189 8.25 -10.18 -4.66
C ALA A 189 9.65 -9.72 -4.21
N ARG A 190 10.68 -10.44 -4.62
CA ARG A 190 12.08 -10.13 -4.25
C ARG A 190 12.95 -10.09 -5.51
N PRO A 191 13.81 -9.07 -5.68
CA PRO A 191 14.84 -9.13 -6.70
C PRO A 191 15.87 -10.21 -6.32
N VAL A 192 16.16 -11.11 -7.24
CA VAL A 192 17.29 -12.04 -7.09
C VAL A 192 18.56 -11.30 -7.51
N ARG A 193 19.52 -11.21 -6.59
CA ARG A 193 20.88 -10.73 -6.94
C ARG A 193 21.65 -11.92 -7.44
N THR A 194 22.01 -11.90 -8.72
CA THR A 194 22.99 -12.79 -9.34
C THR A 194 24.39 -12.24 -9.14
#